data_4d5d7f0d115f47b26c9bb8d161289daa
#
_entry.id   4d5d7f0d115f47b26c9bb8d161289daa
#
_cell.length_a   1.000
_cell.length_b   1.000
_cell.length_c   1.000
_cell.angle_alpha   90.00
_cell.angle_beta   90.00
_cell.angle_gamma   90.00
#
_symmetry.space_group_name_H-M   'P 1'
#
loop_
_entity.id
_entity.type
_entity.pdbx_description
1 polymer ?
#
loop_
_entity_poly.entity_id
_entity_poly.type
_entity_poly.pdbx_seq_one_letter_code
_entity_poly.pdbx_strand_id
1 'polypeptide(L)' 'MMLFKRYPVLRTVLVNTKTGNTFSGILWRKRRGYLVLRNARMLRRDKDPMLMDGEVVIPADNVDFLQVVFG' A
#
# COMPACT_ATOMS: atom_id res chain seq x y z
N MET A 1 5.30 20.92 -12.49
CA MET A 1 5.13 20.58 -12.07
C MET A 1 5.36 20.12 -11.38
N MET A 2 5.04 19.86 -11.02
CA MET A 2 5.07 19.39 -10.21
C MET A 2 5.34 18.59 -9.87
N LEU A 3 5.55 18.37 -9.87
CA LEU A 3 5.67 17.55 -9.38
C LEU A 3 6.01 16.93 -8.47
N PHE A 4 5.93 17.16 -8.37
CA PHE A 4 6.31 16.53 -7.24
C PHE A 4 5.47 15.39 -6.94
N LYS A 5 5.96 14.42 -6.24
CA LYS A 5 5.21 13.26 -6.02
C LYS A 5 4.78 13.22 -4.60
N ARG A 6 3.49 13.34 -4.41
CA ARG A 6 2.93 13.21 -3.11
C ARG A 6 2.21 11.91 -3.01
N TYR A 7 2.49 11.16 -1.96
CA TYR A 7 1.75 9.96 -1.67
C TYR A 7 0.46 10.32 -0.96
N PRO A 8 -0.63 9.61 -1.24
CA PRO A 8 -1.94 9.90 -0.64
C PRO A 8 -2.04 9.37 0.79
N VAL A 9 -1.35 10.02 1.70
CA VAL A 9 -1.31 9.62 3.10
C VAL A 9 -2.70 9.75 3.71
N LEU A 10 -3.05 8.81 4.58
CA LEU A 10 -4.33 8.70 5.27
C LEU A 10 -5.50 8.35 4.35
N ARG A 11 -5.21 7.83 3.18
CA ARG A 11 -6.22 7.36 2.26
C ARG A 11 -6.13 5.84 2.15
N THR A 12 -7.24 5.24 1.80
CA THR A 12 -7.24 3.80 1.50
C THR A 12 -6.60 3.59 0.13
N VAL A 13 -5.67 2.68 0.08
CA VAL A 13 -4.92 2.43 -1.15
C VAL A 13 -4.82 0.94 -1.42
N LEU A 14 -4.59 0.62 -2.68
CA LEU A 14 -4.12 -0.68 -3.10
C LEU A 14 -2.68 -0.50 -3.52
N VAL A 15 -1.80 -1.32 -2.99
CA VAL A 15 -0.39 -1.28 -3.34
C VAL A 15 -0.04 -2.57 -4.06
N ASN A 16 0.34 -2.45 -5.30
CA ASN A 16 0.77 -3.58 -6.10
C ASN A 16 2.28 -3.61 -6.08
N THR A 17 2.84 -4.72 -5.63
CA THR A 17 4.28 -4.82 -5.49
C THR A 17 4.88 -5.53 -6.69
N LYS A 18 6.16 -5.23 -6.94
CA LYS A 18 6.90 -5.86 -8.02
C LYS A 18 7.08 -7.34 -7.77
N THR A 19 7.03 -7.75 -6.52
CA THR A 19 7.17 -9.16 -6.16
C THR A 19 5.87 -9.95 -6.31
N GLY A 20 4.80 -9.30 -6.75
CA GLY A 20 3.57 -9.99 -7.08
C GLY A 20 2.52 -10.02 -5.99
N ASN A 21 2.74 -9.33 -4.90
CA ASN A 21 1.74 -9.24 -3.83
C ASN A 21 0.97 -7.95 -3.95
N THR A 22 -0.31 -7.99 -3.56
CA THR A 22 -1.15 -6.81 -3.53
C THR A 22 -1.69 -6.63 -2.13
N PHE A 23 -1.57 -5.42 -1.62
CA PHE A 23 -2.06 -5.09 -0.29
C PHE A 23 -3.09 -3.99 -0.40
N SER A 24 -4.12 -4.05 0.44
CA SER A 24 -5.02 -2.93 0.61
C SER A 24 -4.88 -2.43 2.04
N GLY A 25 -5.09 -1.16 2.24
CA GLY A 25 -5.02 -0.62 3.59
C GLY A 25 -4.98 0.88 3.58
N ILE A 26 -4.81 1.44 4.77
CA ILE A 26 -4.66 2.87 4.91
C ILE A 26 -3.19 3.19 4.83
N LEU A 27 -2.82 4.06 3.91
CA LEU A 27 -1.44 4.53 3.84
C LEU A 27 -1.22 5.48 5.01
N TRP A 28 -0.59 4.95 6.07
CA TRP A 28 -0.45 5.70 7.30
C TRP A 28 0.60 6.77 7.20
N ARG A 29 1.72 6.42 6.60
CA ARG A 29 2.80 7.38 6.38
C ARG A 29 3.75 6.86 5.32
N LYS A 30 4.49 7.77 4.76
CA LYS A 30 5.59 7.45 3.89
C LYS A 30 6.86 7.96 4.57
N ARG A 31 7.79 7.05 4.78
CA ARG A 31 9.09 7.43 5.31
C ARG A 31 10.14 7.17 4.24
N ARG A 32 11.37 7.61 4.49
CA ARG A 32 12.43 7.41 3.53
C ARG A 32 12.43 5.97 3.05
N GLY A 33 12.12 5.78 1.80
CA GLY A 33 12.18 4.48 1.17
C GLY A 33 11.14 3.48 1.60
N TYR A 34 10.16 3.84 2.44
CA TYR A 34 9.15 2.90 2.91
C TYR A 34 7.77 3.51 2.92
N LEU A 35 6.80 2.66 2.62
CA LEU A 35 5.40 2.97 2.84
C LEU A 35 4.92 2.16 4.03
N VAL A 36 4.15 2.78 4.92
CA VAL A 36 3.61 2.12 6.09
C VAL A 36 2.09 2.07 5.96
N LEU A 37 1.54 0.87 5.96
CA LEU A 37 0.10 0.66 5.88
C LEU A 37 -0.43 0.19 7.22
N ARG A 38 -1.66 0.61 7.54
CA ARG A 38 -2.42 0.10 8.68
C ARG A 38 -3.72 -0.48 8.21
N ASN A 39 -4.29 -1.36 9.02
CA ASN A 39 -5.51 -2.09 8.68
C ASN A 39 -5.36 -2.75 7.32
N ALA A 40 -4.20 -3.34 7.10
CA ALA A 40 -3.86 -3.86 5.80
C ALA A 40 -4.37 -5.28 5.62
N ARG A 41 -4.62 -5.60 4.38
CA ARG A 41 -4.96 -6.96 3.96
C ARG A 41 -4.11 -7.30 2.77
N MET A 42 -3.64 -8.53 2.73
CA MET A 42 -2.96 -9.02 1.54
C MET A 42 -4.01 -9.72 0.70
N LEU A 43 -4.20 -9.26 -0.52
CA LEU A 43 -5.18 -9.84 -1.41
C LEU A 43 -4.61 -11.10 -2.03
N ARG A 44 -5.43 -12.12 -2.13
CA ARG A 44 -5.00 -13.41 -2.66
C ARG A 44 -5.99 -13.86 -3.71
N ARG A 45 -5.46 -14.48 -4.76
CA ARG A 45 -6.31 -15.02 -5.81
C ARG A 45 -7.09 -16.21 -5.26
N ASP A 46 -8.39 -16.21 -5.48
CA ASP A 46 -9.26 -17.34 -5.15
C ASP A 46 -9.31 -17.69 -3.66
N LYS A 47 -8.93 -16.75 -2.81
CA LYS A 47 -8.98 -16.94 -1.36
C LYS A 47 -9.41 -15.64 -0.71
N ASP A 48 -9.88 -15.77 0.51
CA ASP A 48 -10.19 -14.59 1.31
C ASP A 48 -8.92 -13.78 1.56
N PRO A 49 -9.04 -12.46 1.63
CA PRO A 49 -7.88 -11.63 1.95
C PRO A 49 -7.31 -12.02 3.32
N MET A 50 -6.01 -11.92 3.43
CA MET A 50 -5.33 -12.18 4.69
C MET A 50 -5.23 -10.89 5.48
N LEU A 51 -5.81 -10.86 6.67
CA LEU A 51 -5.68 -9.69 7.54
C LEU A 51 -4.27 -9.63 8.09
N MET A 52 -3.71 -8.43 8.05
CA MET A 52 -2.35 -8.20 8.52
C MET A 52 -2.44 -7.34 9.77
N ASP A 53 -2.08 -7.93 10.91
CA ASP A 53 -2.08 -7.18 12.17
C ASP A 53 -0.93 -6.18 12.19
N GLY A 54 -1.19 -5.07 12.87
CA GLY A 54 -0.15 -4.06 13.06
C GLY A 54 0.10 -3.27 11.80
N GLU A 55 1.35 -2.93 11.59
CA GLU A 55 1.74 -2.13 10.43
C GLU A 55 2.43 -3.03 9.41
N VAL A 56 2.13 -2.77 8.15
CA VAL A 56 2.82 -3.42 7.06
C VAL A 56 3.74 -2.39 6.44
N VAL A 57 5.02 -2.72 6.39
CA VAL A 57 6.03 -1.80 5.88
C VAL A 57 6.51 -2.34 4.53
N ILE A 58 6.34 -1.54 3.49
CA ILE A 58 6.66 -1.95 2.14
C ILE A 58 7.77 -1.05 1.60
N PRO A 59 8.90 -1.61 1.19
CA PRO A 59 9.93 -0.79 0.55
C PRO A 59 9.36 -0.09 -0.68
N ALA A 60 9.61 1.19 -0.79
CA ALA A 60 9.09 1.96 -1.92
C ALA A 60 9.60 1.41 -3.25
N ASP A 61 10.82 0.88 -3.28
CA ASP A 61 11.37 0.29 -4.50
C ASP A 61 10.59 -0.93 -4.96
N ASN A 62 9.84 -1.55 -4.05
CA ASN A 62 9.07 -2.74 -4.39
C ASN A 62 7.67 -2.41 -4.87
N VAL A 63 7.31 -1.13 -4.90
CA VAL A 63 5.98 -0.72 -5.33
C VAL A 63 5.99 -0.60 -6.85
N ASP A 64 5.11 -1.38 -7.49
CA ASP A 64 4.91 -1.26 -8.92
C ASP A 64 4.01 -0.05 -9.18
N PHE A 65 2.83 -0.08 -8.60
CA PHE A 65 1.96 1.09 -8.64
C PHE A 65 1.02 1.05 -7.45
N LEU A 66 0.50 2.23 -7.14
CA LEU A 66 -0.39 2.40 -6.02
C LEU A 66 -1.67 3.04 -6.54
N GLN A 67 -2.80 2.53 -6.10
CA GLN A 67 -4.10 3.01 -6.52
C GLN A 67 -4.83 3.56 -5.31
N VAL A 68 -5.33 4.77 -5.41
CA VAL A 68 -6.17 5.34 -4.36
C VAL A 68 -7.58 4.82 -4.57
N VAL A 69 -8.15 4.29 -3.50
CA VAL A 69 -9.49 3.74 -3.56
C VAL A 69 -10.47 4.81 -3.08
N PHE A 70 -11.42 5.14 -3.93
CA PHE A 70 -12.47 6.08 -3.57
C PHE A 70 -13.71 5.26 -3.26
N GLY A 71 -14.31 5.52 -2.14
CA GLY A 71 -15.45 4.70 -1.81
C GLY A 71 -16.41 5.32 -0.88
#